data_d314b2c1d5a3ad49b194c5c1a17faca2
#
_entry.id   d314b2c1d5a3ad49b194c5c1a17faca2
#
_cell.length_a   1.000
_cell.length_b   1.000
_cell.length_c   1.000
_cell.angle_alpha   90.00
_cell.angle_beta   90.00
_cell.angle_gamma   90.00
#
_symmetry.space_group_name_H-M   'P 1'
#
loop_
_entity.id
_entity.type
_entity.pdbx_description
1 polymer ?
#
loop_
_entity_poly.entity_id
_entity_poly.type
_entity_poly.pdbx_seq_one_letter_code
_entity_poly.pdbx_strand_id
1 'polypeptide(L)'
;MILPCAAVLFDVDGTLVDSTPLVERAAREWAAEYGIDPDEFLADAHGRRTSDRVADFLPPDRVREATARLDALEATGTDGITALPGAVELLAGMNGLPHAFVTSMDRAQLELRTGAAGIPLPPIVITAEDVPDGKPDPSGYLQAAGHLGVDPSGCLVIEDAPAGIAAGRAAGATVLAVLTSHPRESLAAAHHTVENLARVAAAPDGLHLRL
;
A
#
# COMPACT_ATOMS: atom_id res chain seq x y z
N MET A 1 -14.34 14.24 -12.70
CA MET A 1 -13.59 13.56 -13.77
C MET A 1 -13.82 12.07 -13.62
N ILE A 2 -13.96 11.31 -14.72
CA ILE A 2 -14.11 9.86 -14.69
C ILE A 2 -12.75 9.25 -15.05
N LEU A 3 -12.33 8.24 -14.31
CA LEU A 3 -11.20 7.36 -14.59
C LEU A 3 -11.76 5.99 -14.97
N PRO A 4 -11.94 5.69 -16.27
CA PRO A 4 -12.47 4.40 -16.70
C PRO A 4 -11.48 3.29 -16.35
N CYS A 5 -12.00 2.21 -15.78
CA CYS A 5 -11.21 1.01 -15.48
C CYS A 5 -12.08 -0.23 -15.42
N ALA A 6 -11.52 -1.38 -15.75
CA ALA A 6 -12.15 -2.68 -15.64
C ALA A 6 -11.94 -3.32 -14.27
N ALA A 7 -10.92 -2.89 -13.53
CA ALA A 7 -10.63 -3.31 -12.16
C ALA A 7 -9.85 -2.22 -11.40
N VAL A 8 -9.93 -2.27 -10.06
CA VAL A 8 -9.16 -1.39 -9.16
C VAL A 8 -8.24 -2.23 -8.30
N LEU A 9 -6.96 -1.86 -8.27
CA LEU A 9 -5.92 -2.49 -7.45
C LEU A 9 -5.49 -1.50 -6.38
N PHE A 10 -5.83 -1.81 -5.13
CA PHE A 10 -5.54 -0.93 -4.00
C PHE A 10 -4.24 -1.36 -3.32
N ASP A 11 -3.34 -0.42 -3.10
CA ASP A 11 -2.43 -0.52 -1.97
C ASP A 11 -3.21 -0.40 -0.65
N VAL A 12 -2.58 -0.72 0.48
CA VAL A 12 -3.28 -0.76 1.78
C VAL A 12 -2.77 0.30 2.76
N ASP A 13 -1.51 0.20 3.20
CA ASP A 13 -0.94 1.13 4.19
C ASP A 13 -0.69 2.50 3.56
N GLY A 14 -1.26 3.56 4.15
CA GLY A 14 -1.20 4.91 3.60
C GLY A 14 -2.22 5.16 2.49
N THR A 15 -2.85 4.12 1.95
CA THR A 15 -3.90 4.22 0.93
C THR A 15 -5.30 3.99 1.50
N LEU A 16 -5.52 2.86 2.16
CA LEU A 16 -6.80 2.47 2.79
C LEU A 16 -6.75 2.60 4.32
N VAL A 17 -5.59 2.31 4.90
CA VAL A 17 -5.35 2.25 6.34
C VAL A 17 -4.28 3.27 6.73
N ASP A 18 -4.55 4.06 7.75
CA ASP A 18 -3.53 4.82 8.47
C ASP A 18 -2.94 3.92 9.55
N SER A 19 -1.73 3.44 9.31
CA SER A 19 -0.91 2.68 10.25
C SER A 19 0.29 3.47 10.74
N THR A 20 0.42 4.74 10.35
CA THR A 20 1.56 5.61 10.64
C THR A 20 1.98 5.60 12.12
N PRO A 21 1.06 5.72 13.10
CA PRO A 21 1.45 5.72 14.52
C PRO A 21 2.10 4.41 14.98
N LEU A 22 1.66 3.27 14.41
CA LEU A 22 2.24 1.96 14.71
C LEU A 22 3.63 1.83 14.07
N VAL A 23 3.72 2.13 12.77
CA VAL A 23 4.97 2.02 11.99
C VAL A 23 6.06 2.93 12.57
N GLU A 24 5.73 4.18 12.90
CA GLU A 24 6.68 5.11 13.50
C GLU A 24 7.18 4.62 14.86
N ARG A 25 6.29 4.14 15.73
CA ARG A 25 6.67 3.61 17.05
C ARG A 25 7.60 2.41 16.91
N ALA A 26 7.23 1.44 16.07
CA ALA A 26 8.03 0.24 15.81
C ALA A 26 9.39 0.58 15.21
N ALA A 27 9.42 1.47 14.22
CA ALA A 27 10.65 1.91 13.57
C ALA A 27 11.61 2.62 14.54
N ARG A 28 11.10 3.50 15.43
CA ARG A 28 11.92 4.19 16.42
C ARG A 28 12.52 3.22 17.45
N GLU A 29 11.73 2.24 17.92
CA GLU A 29 12.22 1.21 18.84
C GLU A 29 13.29 0.34 18.17
N TRP A 30 13.00 -0.14 16.96
CA TRP A 30 13.93 -0.94 16.17
C TRP A 30 15.22 -0.19 15.85
N ALA A 31 15.15 1.05 15.39
CA ALA A 31 16.30 1.88 15.05
C ALA A 31 17.23 2.08 16.27
N ALA A 32 16.63 2.29 17.46
CA ALA A 32 17.40 2.41 18.70
C ALA A 32 18.15 1.11 19.06
N GLU A 33 17.55 -0.07 18.83
CA GLU A 33 18.19 -1.38 19.07
C GLU A 33 19.39 -1.62 18.14
N TYR A 34 19.30 -1.12 16.89
CA TYR A 34 20.34 -1.34 15.86
C TYR A 34 21.31 -0.18 15.69
N GLY A 35 21.15 0.92 16.45
CA GLY A 35 22.02 2.09 16.41
C GLY A 35 21.88 2.88 15.10
N ILE A 36 20.68 2.90 14.52
CA ILE A 36 20.33 3.59 13.27
C ILE A 36 19.57 4.88 13.65
N ASP A 37 19.72 5.93 12.84
CA ASP A 37 18.90 7.13 12.97
C ASP A 37 17.45 6.83 12.58
N PRO A 38 16.46 6.97 13.49
CA PRO A 38 15.08 6.65 13.20
C PRO A 38 14.46 7.54 12.13
N ASP A 39 14.87 8.79 12.01
CA ASP A 39 14.32 9.70 11.01
C ASP A 39 14.85 9.36 9.62
N GLU A 40 16.09 8.90 9.50
CA GLU A 40 16.65 8.36 8.27
C GLU A 40 15.94 7.06 7.85
N PHE A 41 15.70 6.14 8.81
CA PHE A 41 14.98 4.89 8.55
C PHE A 41 13.52 5.10 8.14
N LEU A 42 12.86 6.13 8.69
CA LEU A 42 11.47 6.48 8.41
C LEU A 42 11.30 7.25 7.09
N ALA A 43 12.34 7.91 6.60
CA ALA A 43 12.25 8.77 5.41
C ALA A 43 11.72 8.04 4.16
N ASP A 44 11.94 6.72 4.05
CA ASP A 44 11.51 5.88 2.92
C ASP A 44 10.74 4.64 3.39
N ALA A 45 9.91 4.83 4.44
CA ALA A 45 9.22 3.72 5.10
C ALA A 45 7.99 3.21 4.34
N HIS A 46 7.31 4.06 3.59
CA HIS A 46 6.04 3.72 2.96
C HIS A 46 6.20 2.99 1.63
N GLY A 47 5.33 2.02 1.39
CA GLY A 47 5.20 1.30 0.12
C GLY A 47 6.25 0.21 -0.15
N ARG A 48 7.29 0.05 0.71
CA ARG A 48 8.36 -0.95 0.56
C ARG A 48 8.22 -2.08 1.58
N ARG A 49 8.76 -3.25 1.26
CA ARG A 49 8.85 -4.37 2.21
C ARG A 49 9.77 -4.04 3.37
N THR A 50 9.46 -4.56 4.54
CA THR A 50 10.33 -4.47 5.72
C THR A 50 11.74 -4.97 5.44
N SER A 51 11.87 -6.12 4.77
CA SER A 51 13.18 -6.71 4.40
C SER A 51 14.04 -5.80 3.53
N ASP A 52 13.41 -5.12 2.55
CA ASP A 52 14.12 -4.24 1.62
C ASP A 52 14.60 -2.97 2.32
N ARG A 53 13.77 -2.41 3.22
CA ARG A 53 14.13 -1.27 4.05
C ARG A 53 15.28 -1.61 5.00
N VAL A 54 15.22 -2.75 5.69
CA VAL A 54 16.26 -3.23 6.60
C VAL A 54 17.59 -3.48 5.87
N ALA A 55 17.53 -4.01 4.63
CA ALA A 55 18.71 -4.28 3.83
C ALA A 55 19.48 -3.01 3.40
N ASP A 56 18.85 -1.85 3.37
CA ASP A 56 19.52 -0.58 3.08
C ASP A 56 20.44 -0.13 4.24
N PHE A 57 20.20 -0.62 5.46
CA PHE A 57 20.92 -0.18 6.68
C PHE A 57 21.81 -1.25 7.30
N LEU A 58 21.58 -2.51 7.00
CA LEU A 58 22.29 -3.63 7.64
C LEU A 58 22.95 -4.58 6.62
N PRO A 59 24.08 -5.21 7.02
CA PRO A 59 24.73 -6.19 6.17
C PRO A 59 23.86 -7.46 5.99
N PRO A 60 24.02 -8.19 4.88
CA PRO A 60 23.11 -9.28 4.47
C PRO A 60 22.91 -10.39 5.52
N ASP A 61 23.92 -10.67 6.34
CA ASP A 61 23.89 -11.68 7.40
C ASP A 61 22.99 -11.28 8.58
N ARG A 62 22.68 -9.99 8.75
CA ARG A 62 21.81 -9.46 9.81
C ARG A 62 20.38 -9.16 9.35
N VAL A 63 20.14 -9.03 8.04
CA VAL A 63 18.84 -8.60 7.49
C VAL A 63 17.69 -9.46 8.00
N ARG A 64 17.83 -10.79 7.92
CA ARG A 64 16.76 -11.72 8.29
C ARG A 64 16.31 -11.57 9.75
N GLU A 65 17.25 -11.49 10.68
CA GLU A 65 16.95 -11.36 12.11
C GLU A 65 16.33 -9.98 12.41
N ALA A 66 16.91 -8.94 11.85
CA ALA A 66 16.46 -7.56 12.04
C ALA A 66 15.07 -7.32 11.42
N THR A 67 14.77 -7.90 10.25
CA THR A 67 13.43 -7.88 9.65
C THR A 67 12.42 -8.54 10.57
N ALA A 68 12.70 -9.78 11.04
CA ALA A 68 11.80 -10.48 11.95
C ALA A 68 11.56 -9.69 13.27
N ARG A 69 12.57 -8.95 13.75
CA ARG A 69 12.41 -8.08 14.92
C ARG A 69 11.47 -6.91 14.64
N LEU A 70 11.61 -6.23 13.49
CA LEU A 70 10.74 -5.12 13.12
C LEU A 70 9.30 -5.60 12.88
N ASP A 71 9.11 -6.70 12.17
CA ASP A 71 7.79 -7.32 11.96
C ASP A 71 7.12 -7.67 13.29
N ALA A 72 7.89 -8.20 14.25
CA ALA A 72 7.39 -8.49 15.60
C ALA A 72 6.94 -7.22 16.35
N LEU A 73 7.66 -6.11 16.20
CA LEU A 73 7.28 -4.82 16.78
C LEU A 73 6.01 -4.27 16.12
N GLU A 74 5.90 -4.38 14.80
CA GLU A 74 4.72 -3.95 14.05
C GLU A 74 3.48 -4.84 14.27
N ALA A 75 3.66 -6.05 14.81
CA ALA A 75 2.57 -6.93 15.25
C ALA A 75 2.08 -6.64 16.67
N THR A 76 2.70 -5.72 17.41
CA THR A 76 2.34 -5.41 18.81
C THR A 76 1.24 -4.36 18.93
N GLY A 77 -0.01 -4.79 18.81
CA GLY A 77 -1.16 -3.93 19.06
C GLY A 77 -1.72 -3.23 17.83
N THR A 78 -2.84 -2.56 18.03
CA THR A 78 -3.61 -1.91 16.97
C THR A 78 -3.88 -0.42 17.27
N ASP A 79 -3.26 0.10 18.31
CA ASP A 79 -3.50 1.47 18.77
C ASP A 79 -3.07 2.49 17.71
N GLY A 80 -4.01 3.33 17.33
CA GLY A 80 -3.82 4.38 16.33
C GLY A 80 -4.04 3.92 14.88
N ILE A 81 -4.35 2.63 14.63
CA ILE A 81 -4.73 2.15 13.31
C ILE A 81 -6.17 2.54 13.02
N THR A 82 -6.40 3.23 11.90
CA THR A 82 -7.74 3.66 11.46
C THR A 82 -7.88 3.56 9.95
N ALA A 83 -9.14 3.52 9.46
CA ALA A 83 -9.38 3.68 8.03
C ALA A 83 -9.10 5.13 7.59
N LEU A 84 -8.45 5.30 6.46
CA LEU A 84 -8.24 6.61 5.85
C LEU A 84 -9.56 7.20 5.31
N PRO A 85 -9.68 8.54 5.25
CA PRO A 85 -10.91 9.20 4.83
C PRO A 85 -11.42 8.73 3.47
N GLY A 86 -12.63 8.18 3.43
CA GLY A 86 -13.31 7.69 2.23
C GLY A 86 -13.01 6.24 1.86
N ALA A 87 -12.09 5.56 2.55
CA ALA A 87 -11.71 4.17 2.22
C ALA A 87 -12.88 3.20 2.36
N VAL A 88 -13.58 3.25 3.50
CA VAL A 88 -14.72 2.37 3.78
C VAL A 88 -15.87 2.63 2.81
N GLU A 89 -16.21 3.90 2.56
CA GLU A 89 -17.29 4.30 1.65
C GLU A 89 -16.98 3.91 0.20
N LEU A 90 -15.72 4.08 -0.24
CA LEU A 90 -15.31 3.69 -1.58
C LEU A 90 -15.42 2.17 -1.76
N LEU A 91 -14.88 1.39 -0.83
CA LEU A 91 -14.93 -0.09 -0.88
C LEU A 91 -16.38 -0.60 -0.84
N ALA A 92 -17.23 -0.02 0.01
CA ALA A 92 -18.66 -0.35 0.05
C ALA A 92 -19.38 -0.02 -1.27
N GLY A 93 -18.88 0.98 -2.00
CA GLY A 93 -19.42 1.40 -3.30
C GLY A 93 -18.92 0.58 -4.49
N MET A 94 -17.98 -0.36 -4.32
CA MET A 94 -17.36 -1.12 -5.42
C MET A 94 -18.31 -2.10 -6.16
N ASN A 95 -19.56 -2.18 -5.79
CA ASN A 95 -20.67 -3.01 -6.30
C ASN A 95 -20.47 -3.56 -7.73
N GLY A 96 -19.82 -4.73 -7.86
CA GLY A 96 -19.58 -5.38 -9.14
C GLY A 96 -18.34 -4.89 -9.91
N LEU A 97 -17.68 -3.81 -9.51
CA LEU A 97 -16.36 -3.44 -10.05
C LEU A 97 -15.28 -4.32 -9.41
N PRO A 98 -14.60 -5.18 -10.19
CA PRO A 98 -13.58 -6.07 -9.68
C PRO A 98 -12.47 -5.28 -8.98
N HIS A 99 -12.00 -5.79 -7.83
CA HIS A 99 -10.89 -5.16 -7.12
C HIS A 99 -10.06 -6.17 -6.31
N ALA A 100 -8.83 -5.79 -6.03
CA ALA A 100 -7.88 -6.57 -5.24
C ALA A 100 -7.05 -5.64 -4.35
N PHE A 101 -6.49 -6.20 -3.26
CA PHE A 101 -5.48 -5.53 -2.46
C PHE A 101 -4.09 -6.04 -2.84
N VAL A 102 -3.12 -5.13 -2.93
CA VAL A 102 -1.72 -5.42 -3.27
C VAL A 102 -0.82 -4.67 -2.29
N THR A 103 -0.25 -5.39 -1.34
CA THR A 103 0.49 -4.79 -0.24
C THR A 103 1.92 -5.31 -0.12
N SER A 104 2.80 -4.51 0.48
CA SER A 104 4.16 -4.89 0.87
C SER A 104 4.24 -5.56 2.25
N MET A 105 3.11 -5.66 2.96
CA MET A 105 2.96 -6.39 4.22
C MET A 105 2.90 -7.91 4.00
N ASP A 106 3.20 -8.67 5.05
CA ASP A 106 2.81 -10.07 5.14
C ASP A 106 1.30 -10.22 5.42
N ARG A 107 0.80 -11.45 5.35
CA ARG A 107 -0.61 -11.76 5.57
C ARG A 107 -1.09 -11.40 6.97
N ALA A 108 -0.29 -11.67 7.99
CA ALA A 108 -0.67 -11.43 9.39
C ALA A 108 -0.78 -9.92 9.69
N GLN A 109 0.16 -9.13 9.21
CA GLN A 109 0.12 -7.66 9.32
C GLN A 109 -1.10 -7.08 8.60
N LEU A 110 -1.40 -7.57 7.39
CA LEU A 110 -2.57 -7.14 6.64
C LEU A 110 -3.87 -7.40 7.38
N GLU A 111 -4.07 -8.63 7.88
CA GLU A 111 -5.27 -9.02 8.62
C GLU A 111 -5.43 -8.21 9.92
N LEU A 112 -4.33 -7.98 10.63
CA LEU A 112 -4.31 -7.15 11.83
C LEU A 112 -4.75 -5.72 11.53
N ARG A 113 -4.14 -5.07 10.53
CA ARG A 113 -4.35 -3.66 10.22
C ARG A 113 -5.73 -3.40 9.60
N THR A 114 -6.13 -4.23 8.64
CA THR A 114 -7.46 -4.10 8.03
C THR A 114 -8.58 -4.41 9.03
N GLY A 115 -8.38 -5.43 9.90
CA GLY A 115 -9.32 -5.75 10.97
C GLY A 115 -9.49 -4.59 11.96
N ALA A 116 -8.41 -3.96 12.40
CA ALA A 116 -8.43 -2.80 13.27
C ALA A 116 -9.12 -1.59 12.62
N ALA A 117 -8.88 -1.37 11.32
CA ALA A 117 -9.51 -0.31 10.55
C ALA A 117 -10.97 -0.59 10.13
N GLY A 118 -11.50 -1.79 10.40
CA GLY A 118 -12.84 -2.19 9.96
C GLY A 118 -12.99 -2.35 8.45
N ILE A 119 -11.91 -2.66 7.74
CA ILE A 119 -11.87 -2.85 6.29
C ILE A 119 -11.94 -4.35 5.97
N PRO A 120 -13.00 -4.82 5.28
CA PRO A 120 -13.08 -6.21 4.87
C PRO A 120 -12.09 -6.53 3.75
N LEU A 121 -11.46 -7.70 3.81
CA LEU A 121 -10.57 -8.16 2.75
C LEU A 121 -11.39 -8.57 1.52
N PRO A 122 -10.97 -8.19 0.30
CA PRO A 122 -11.54 -8.70 -0.93
C PRO A 122 -11.12 -10.16 -1.17
N PRO A 123 -11.77 -10.88 -2.10
CA PRO A 123 -11.41 -12.26 -2.43
C PRO A 123 -9.97 -12.43 -2.94
N ILE A 124 -9.41 -11.37 -3.56
CA ILE A 124 -8.05 -11.38 -4.11
C ILE A 124 -7.20 -10.40 -3.32
N VAL A 125 -6.13 -10.95 -2.75
CA VAL A 125 -5.13 -10.21 -1.99
C VAL A 125 -3.75 -10.73 -2.38
N ILE A 126 -2.84 -9.82 -2.70
CA ILE A 126 -1.43 -10.11 -2.96
C ILE A 126 -0.60 -9.46 -1.85
N THR A 127 0.17 -10.27 -1.13
CA THR A 127 1.04 -9.86 -0.02
C THR A 127 2.51 -9.97 -0.39
N ALA A 128 3.40 -9.58 0.50
CA ALA A 128 4.84 -9.75 0.32
C ALA A 128 5.26 -11.20 0.10
N GLU A 129 4.47 -12.15 0.60
CA GLU A 129 4.76 -13.59 0.51
C GLU A 129 4.41 -14.19 -0.85
N ASP A 130 3.55 -13.52 -1.63
CA ASP A 130 3.01 -14.02 -2.91
C ASP A 130 3.91 -13.69 -4.11
N VAL A 131 4.90 -12.80 -3.96
CA VAL A 131 5.75 -12.33 -5.06
C VAL A 131 7.24 -12.37 -4.68
N PRO A 132 8.15 -12.64 -5.64
CA PRO A 132 9.58 -12.70 -5.35
C PRO A 132 10.15 -11.34 -4.96
N ASP A 133 9.80 -10.28 -5.69
CA ASP A 133 10.32 -8.94 -5.51
C ASP A 133 9.22 -7.96 -5.07
N GLY A 134 9.58 -7.03 -4.15
CA GLY A 134 8.68 -5.99 -3.66
C GLY A 134 8.60 -4.78 -4.60
N LYS A 135 7.63 -3.88 -4.36
CA LYS A 135 7.56 -2.59 -5.03
C LYS A 135 8.94 -1.89 -4.95
N PRO A 136 9.48 -1.36 -6.05
CA PRO A 136 8.81 -0.94 -7.29
C PRO A 136 8.67 -2.02 -8.39
N ASP A 137 8.97 -3.29 -8.12
CA ASP A 137 8.71 -4.37 -9.07
C ASP A 137 7.20 -4.51 -9.33
N PRO A 138 6.76 -4.69 -10.60
CA PRO A 138 5.34 -4.74 -10.95
C PRO A 138 4.63 -6.05 -10.60
N SER A 139 5.35 -7.09 -10.15
CA SER A 139 4.86 -8.46 -9.99
C SER A 139 3.55 -8.54 -9.20
N GLY A 140 3.42 -7.77 -8.10
CA GLY A 140 2.21 -7.77 -7.28
C GLY A 140 0.98 -7.29 -8.05
N TYR A 141 1.10 -6.19 -8.78
CA TYR A 141 -0.01 -5.65 -9.59
C TYR A 141 -0.32 -6.51 -10.81
N LEU A 142 0.69 -7.08 -11.46
CA LEU A 142 0.50 -8.02 -12.56
C LEU A 142 -0.23 -9.29 -12.10
N GLN A 143 0.16 -9.83 -10.96
CA GLN A 143 -0.49 -11.01 -10.39
C GLN A 143 -1.94 -10.73 -10.00
N ALA A 144 -2.23 -9.59 -9.36
CA ALA A 144 -3.58 -9.18 -9.01
C ALA A 144 -4.47 -9.02 -10.25
N ALA A 145 -4.00 -8.34 -11.29
CA ALA A 145 -4.70 -8.20 -12.56
C ALA A 145 -4.99 -9.57 -13.21
N GLY A 146 -3.99 -10.48 -13.20
CA GLY A 146 -4.13 -11.84 -13.68
C GLY A 146 -5.20 -12.64 -12.93
N HIS A 147 -5.25 -12.56 -11.61
CA HIS A 147 -6.28 -13.21 -10.79
C HIS A 147 -7.69 -12.63 -11.03
N LEU A 148 -7.79 -11.35 -11.36
CA LEU A 148 -9.06 -10.72 -11.75
C LEU A 148 -9.45 -11.00 -13.20
N GLY A 149 -8.55 -11.57 -14.02
CA GLY A 149 -8.79 -11.82 -15.43
C GLY A 149 -8.86 -10.54 -16.29
N VAL A 150 -8.18 -9.48 -15.85
CA VAL A 150 -8.18 -8.15 -16.50
C VAL A 150 -6.77 -7.84 -17.01
N ASP A 151 -6.68 -7.27 -18.21
CA ASP A 151 -5.41 -6.74 -18.71
C ASP A 151 -4.92 -5.60 -17.80
N PRO A 152 -3.65 -5.56 -17.41
CA PRO A 152 -3.13 -4.52 -16.53
C PRO A 152 -3.39 -3.08 -17.03
N SER A 153 -3.42 -2.86 -18.35
CA SER A 153 -3.76 -1.56 -18.94
C SER A 153 -5.21 -1.12 -18.71
N GLY A 154 -6.09 -2.06 -18.40
CA GLY A 154 -7.47 -1.83 -17.98
C GLY A 154 -7.63 -1.63 -16.48
N CYS A 155 -6.55 -1.74 -15.69
CA CYS A 155 -6.58 -1.56 -14.25
C CYS A 155 -6.28 -0.12 -13.83
N LEU A 156 -6.89 0.29 -12.72
CA LEU A 156 -6.54 1.50 -11.99
C LEU A 156 -5.89 1.11 -10.66
N VAL A 157 -4.62 1.47 -10.48
CA VAL A 157 -3.89 1.32 -9.22
C VAL A 157 -4.13 2.56 -8.37
N ILE A 158 -4.44 2.38 -7.09
CA ILE A 158 -4.51 3.46 -6.10
C ILE A 158 -3.37 3.28 -5.11
N GLU A 159 -2.57 4.32 -4.91
CA GLU A 159 -1.31 4.30 -4.19
C GLU A 159 -1.00 5.63 -3.50
N ASP A 160 -0.13 5.59 -2.48
CA ASP A 160 0.29 6.75 -1.70
C ASP A 160 1.82 6.98 -1.71
N ALA A 161 2.59 5.99 -2.24
CA ALA A 161 4.04 5.97 -2.15
C ALA A 161 4.74 5.90 -3.52
N PRO A 162 5.94 6.51 -3.67
CA PRO A 162 6.69 6.50 -4.93
C PRO A 162 7.00 5.09 -5.47
N ALA A 163 7.36 4.15 -4.60
CA ALA A 163 7.68 2.78 -4.99
C ALA A 163 6.46 2.06 -5.60
N GLY A 164 5.27 2.21 -4.99
CA GLY A 164 4.05 1.60 -5.50
C GLY A 164 3.53 2.26 -6.77
N ILE A 165 3.67 3.59 -6.89
CA ILE A 165 3.38 4.31 -8.15
C ILE A 165 4.26 3.78 -9.28
N ALA A 166 5.56 3.59 -9.02
CA ALA A 166 6.48 3.03 -10.00
C ALA A 166 6.09 1.61 -10.41
N ALA A 167 5.72 0.75 -9.43
CA ALA A 167 5.25 -0.62 -9.67
C ALA A 167 3.96 -0.64 -10.52
N GLY A 168 2.96 0.17 -10.19
CA GLY A 168 1.71 0.28 -10.94
C GLY A 168 1.92 0.73 -12.38
N ARG A 169 2.79 1.72 -12.58
CA ARG A 169 3.19 2.18 -13.93
C ARG A 169 3.96 1.11 -14.71
N ALA A 170 4.90 0.43 -14.06
CA ALA A 170 5.65 -0.66 -14.68
C ALA A 170 4.76 -1.85 -15.07
N ALA A 171 3.67 -2.08 -14.32
CA ALA A 171 2.63 -3.04 -14.68
C ALA A 171 1.79 -2.61 -15.91
N GLY A 172 1.88 -1.35 -16.35
CA GLY A 172 1.11 -0.79 -17.46
C GLY A 172 -0.26 -0.23 -17.03
N ALA A 173 -0.55 -0.15 -15.74
CA ALA A 173 -1.81 0.37 -15.21
C ALA A 173 -1.86 1.91 -15.18
N THR A 174 -3.07 2.45 -15.17
CA THR A 174 -3.28 3.84 -14.76
C THR A 174 -3.09 3.95 -13.26
N VAL A 175 -2.41 5.00 -12.77
CA VAL A 175 -2.14 5.20 -11.35
C VAL A 175 -2.79 6.48 -10.84
N LEU A 176 -3.60 6.36 -9.80
CA LEU A 176 -4.16 7.45 -8.99
C LEU A 176 -3.42 7.50 -7.65
N ALA A 177 -2.72 8.58 -7.38
CA ALA A 177 -2.06 8.78 -6.09
C ALA A 177 -2.98 9.49 -5.09
N VAL A 178 -2.95 9.04 -3.83
CA VAL A 178 -3.55 9.73 -2.67
C VAL A 178 -2.46 10.44 -1.87
N LEU A 179 -2.73 11.69 -1.45
CA LEU A 179 -1.76 12.57 -0.78
C LEU A 179 -1.81 12.38 0.75
N THR A 180 -1.64 11.15 1.20
CA THR A 180 -1.77 10.76 2.62
C THR A 180 -0.44 10.63 3.32
N SER A 181 0.56 10.00 2.70
CA SER A 181 1.87 9.70 3.28
C SER A 181 3.00 10.57 2.72
N HIS A 182 2.86 11.10 1.52
CA HIS A 182 3.91 11.84 0.83
C HIS A 182 3.41 13.17 0.26
N PRO A 183 4.29 14.18 0.14
CA PRO A 183 3.95 15.42 -0.55
C PRO A 183 3.76 15.17 -2.04
N ARG A 184 2.94 16.02 -2.68
CA ARG A 184 2.56 15.93 -4.10
C ARG A 184 3.75 15.79 -5.05
N GLU A 185 4.84 16.46 -4.73
CA GLU A 185 6.08 16.49 -5.54
C GLU A 185 6.69 15.09 -5.66
N SER A 186 6.68 14.32 -4.56
CA SER A 186 7.19 12.94 -4.52
C SER A 186 6.31 11.97 -5.32
N LEU A 187 5.03 12.31 -5.50
CA LEU A 187 4.04 11.48 -6.21
C LEU A 187 3.80 11.93 -7.66
N ALA A 188 4.62 12.83 -8.19
CA ALA A 188 4.46 13.42 -9.51
C ALA A 188 4.51 12.41 -10.67
N ALA A 189 5.02 11.20 -10.43
CA ALA A 189 5.01 10.12 -11.40
C ALA A 189 3.62 9.49 -11.61
N ALA A 190 2.64 9.69 -10.72
CA ALA A 190 1.27 9.21 -10.90
C ALA A 190 0.57 9.93 -12.07
N HIS A 191 -0.42 9.27 -12.69
CA HIS A 191 -1.22 9.87 -13.75
C HIS A 191 -2.21 10.89 -13.21
N HIS A 192 -2.73 10.65 -11.99
CA HIS A 192 -3.68 11.51 -11.31
C HIS A 192 -3.37 11.56 -9.82
N THR A 193 -3.82 12.63 -9.14
CA THR A 193 -3.68 12.77 -7.68
C THR A 193 -4.96 13.30 -7.07
N VAL A 194 -5.29 12.79 -5.87
CA VAL A 194 -6.37 13.28 -5.00
C VAL A 194 -5.85 13.47 -3.57
N GLU A 195 -6.50 14.32 -2.80
CA GLU A 195 -6.13 14.53 -1.40
C GLU A 195 -6.37 13.28 -0.54
N ASN A 196 -7.53 12.63 -0.75
CA ASN A 196 -7.93 11.41 -0.05
C ASN A 196 -9.07 10.72 -0.82
N LEU A 197 -9.45 9.52 -0.38
CA LEU A 197 -10.47 8.71 -1.04
C LEU A 197 -11.90 9.22 -0.86
N ALA A 198 -12.17 10.17 0.05
CA ALA A 198 -13.49 10.82 0.15
C ALA A 198 -13.86 11.63 -1.12
N ARG A 199 -12.85 11.92 -1.95
CA ARG A 199 -13.03 12.54 -3.28
C ARG A 199 -13.28 11.53 -4.39
N VAL A 200 -13.34 10.25 -4.10
CA VAL A 200 -13.46 9.16 -5.08
C VAL A 200 -14.76 8.41 -4.84
N ALA A 201 -15.47 8.07 -5.90
CA ALA A 201 -16.66 7.23 -5.82
C ALA A 201 -16.58 6.15 -6.91
N ALA A 202 -16.95 4.92 -6.57
CA ALA A 202 -17.06 3.85 -7.54
C ALA A 202 -18.36 3.97 -8.37
N ALA A 203 -18.27 3.61 -9.64
CA ALA A 203 -19.38 3.51 -10.57
C ALA A 203 -19.13 2.36 -11.56
N PRO A 204 -20.15 1.88 -12.30
CA PRO A 204 -20.00 0.75 -13.22
C PRO A 204 -18.96 0.98 -14.34
N ASP A 205 -18.66 2.21 -14.67
CA ASP A 205 -17.74 2.64 -15.72
C ASP A 205 -16.33 3.04 -15.21
N GLY A 206 -16.09 2.84 -13.91
CA GLY A 206 -14.79 3.16 -13.28
C GLY A 206 -14.91 4.02 -12.02
N LEU A 207 -13.86 4.77 -11.70
CA LEU A 207 -13.86 5.67 -10.56
C LEU A 207 -14.16 7.12 -10.96
N HIS A 208 -15.06 7.76 -10.23
CA HIS A 208 -15.44 9.14 -10.42
C HIS A 208 -14.74 10.02 -9.38
N LEU A 209 -13.87 10.93 -9.83
CA LEU A 209 -13.23 11.92 -8.96
C LEU A 209 -14.14 13.15 -8.79
N ARG A 210 -14.44 13.48 -7.53
CA ARG A 210 -15.14 14.71 -7.15
C ARG A 210 -14.09 15.81 -6.97
N LEU A 211 -14.21 16.87 -7.75
CA LEU A 211 -13.38 18.07 -7.65
C LEU A 211 -13.81 18.93 -6.46
#